data_cb0c0ecd75bbf95a4fa1970ae9a54167
#
_entry.id   cb0c0ecd75bbf95a4fa1970ae9a54167
#
_cell.length_a   1.000
_cell.length_b   1.000
_cell.length_c   1.000
_cell.angle_alpha   90.00
_cell.angle_beta   90.00
_cell.angle_gamma   90.00
#
_symmetry.space_group_name_H-M   'P 1'
#
loop_
_entity.id
_entity.type
_entity.pdbx_description
1 polymer ?
#
loop_
_entity_poly.entity_id
_entity_poly.type
_entity_poly.pdbx_seq_one_letter_code
_entity_poly.pdbx_strand_id
1 'polypeptide(L)'
;MKILLIRPTLSIVILIATSLIFGCVFAKPEMYSSFPVTEKSYSGSKKNSTSYTGQMARHVLHNSLKKLAGKGNGKPNPGLKAQMLSYYSGKDAGRKIIDPTSKGDFKVKQTMVDQISKGKNLKGKTYKGIVNGFPGQMTGPEVFEFMIDKASSANKGFDPLTGYNYPQLISKFMMGAVFYSQAVDNYLDEKMGADNKPNNKPYKKGAHYTGKEHSWDEAFGYFGAPAHAMALSAKQAYGIAKKKDIKVADANGDGVVDLYTEMTYAHAYYAADSDKTGTKYMHTIVGAFIKGRQLITEANGAALTDQQRAKLMGYVKTIKTNWAQVIAEAAFKYAGSCYKDLEKLRTIVESNGDATKAFAAYGKHWGELKGFLMALETSGRDLGEAGVRMNRLVGYGPVLLGGGQVTGIDSNGNLQTGGNRSMGEYQVHMIKLQKLLGDTFGLKARKNDVTSNMAGLLETLGSSLAAEND
;
A
#
# COMPACT_ATOMS: atom_id res chain seq x y z
N MET A 1 76.89 70.67 0.15
CA MET A 1 75.68 70.24 -0.55
C MET A 1 75.49 68.77 -0.15
N LYS A 2 74.66 68.50 0.86
CA LYS A 2 74.44 67.15 1.38
C LYS A 2 73.17 66.62 0.78
N ILE A 3 73.28 65.53 -0.02
CA ILE A 3 72.10 64.79 -0.57
C ILE A 3 71.63 63.81 0.46
N LEU A 4 70.33 63.98 0.86
CA LEU A 4 69.63 63.12 1.82
C LEU A 4 69.00 61.99 1.02
N LEU A 5 69.46 60.74 1.23
CA LEU A 5 68.83 59.53 0.65
C LEU A 5 67.69 59.07 1.53
N ILE A 6 66.45 59.16 1.03
CA ILE A 6 65.24 58.61 1.62
C ILE A 6 65.09 57.17 1.12
N ARG A 7 65.08 56.19 2.06
CA ARG A 7 64.78 54.76 1.78
C ARG A 7 63.27 54.58 1.94
N PRO A 8 62.58 53.93 1.00
CA PRO A 8 61.20 53.54 1.20
C PRO A 8 61.13 52.23 2.01
N THR A 9 60.42 52.24 3.14
CA THR A 9 60.02 51.05 3.89
C THR A 9 58.88 50.36 3.18
N LEU A 10 59.11 49.13 2.71
CA LEU A 10 58.11 48.26 2.10
C LEU A 10 57.30 47.59 3.20
N SER A 11 56.06 48.05 3.44
CA SER A 11 55.12 47.39 4.32
C SER A 11 54.46 46.22 3.60
N ILE A 12 54.82 45.01 3.98
CA ILE A 12 54.19 43.77 3.50
C ILE A 12 52.88 43.63 4.25
N VAL A 13 51.74 43.88 3.63
CA VAL A 13 50.41 43.53 4.13
C VAL A 13 50.15 42.06 3.82
N ILE A 14 50.27 41.20 4.81
CA ILE A 14 49.87 39.79 4.70
C ILE A 14 48.35 39.75 4.79
N LEU A 15 47.70 39.56 3.62
CA LEU A 15 46.26 39.27 3.52
C LEU A 15 46.05 37.80 3.89
N ILE A 16 45.64 37.52 5.14
CA ILE A 16 45.18 36.17 5.54
C ILE A 16 43.80 35.98 4.96
N ALA A 17 43.73 35.30 3.78
CA ALA A 17 42.51 34.81 3.22
C ALA A 17 42.01 33.62 4.06
N THR A 18 41.16 33.85 5.03
CA THR A 18 40.39 32.82 5.73
C THR A 18 39.37 32.25 4.72
N SER A 19 39.72 31.17 4.03
CA SER A 19 38.78 30.35 3.28
C SER A 19 37.79 29.74 4.24
N LEU A 20 36.61 30.35 4.38
CA LEU A 20 35.42 29.73 4.95
C LEU A 20 35.03 28.57 4.05
N ILE A 21 35.56 27.40 4.35
CA ILE A 21 35.02 26.14 3.82
C ILE A 21 33.60 26.01 4.39
N PHE A 22 32.61 26.50 3.68
CA PHE A 22 31.23 26.06 3.88
C PHE A 22 31.21 24.57 3.54
N GLY A 23 31.50 23.73 4.51
CA GLY A 23 31.15 22.33 4.46
C GLY A 23 29.63 22.28 4.32
N CYS A 24 29.15 21.88 3.13
CA CYS A 24 27.77 21.45 2.99
C CYS A 24 27.56 20.31 4.01
N VAL A 25 27.08 20.65 5.19
CA VAL A 25 26.50 19.68 6.11
C VAL A 25 25.26 19.18 5.38
N PHE A 26 25.40 18.09 4.63
CA PHE A 26 24.24 17.37 4.14
C PHE A 26 23.44 17.02 5.38
N ALA A 27 22.28 17.65 5.54
CA ALA A 27 21.36 17.33 6.60
C ALA A 27 21.10 15.81 6.55
N LYS A 28 21.36 15.12 7.66
CA LYS A 28 21.12 13.68 7.76
C LYS A 28 19.66 13.45 7.34
N PRO A 29 19.34 12.50 6.43
CA PRO A 29 17.98 12.30 5.97
C PRO A 29 17.04 12.14 7.15
N GLU A 30 15.89 12.82 7.12
CA GLU A 30 14.88 12.72 8.16
C GLU A 30 14.38 11.28 8.30
N MET A 31 14.37 10.73 9.50
CA MET A 31 13.94 9.37 9.81
C MET A 31 12.67 9.37 10.66
N TYR A 32 11.73 8.47 10.33
CA TYR A 32 10.52 8.24 11.15
C TYR A 32 10.77 7.18 12.25
N SER A 33 11.78 7.35 13.06
CA SER A 33 12.16 6.32 14.06
C SER A 33 12.44 6.84 15.45
N SER A 34 12.64 8.14 15.64
CA SER A 34 13.06 8.69 16.91
C SER A 34 12.49 10.09 17.13
N PHE A 35 11.40 10.15 17.88
CA PHE A 35 10.84 11.39 18.41
C PHE A 35 10.92 11.36 19.92
N PRO A 36 11.32 12.45 20.60
CA PRO A 36 11.46 12.46 22.05
C PRO A 36 10.12 12.24 22.75
N VAL A 37 10.17 11.79 24.00
CA VAL A 37 8.99 11.68 24.85
C VAL A 37 8.57 13.09 25.29
N THR A 38 7.34 13.49 24.93
CA THR A 38 6.74 14.77 25.29
C THR A 38 5.61 14.64 26.30
N GLU A 39 5.18 13.41 26.61
CA GLU A 39 4.13 13.14 27.59
C GLU A 39 4.64 13.43 29.01
N LYS A 40 4.06 14.47 29.66
CA LYS A 40 4.60 15.06 30.90
C LYS A 40 4.40 14.21 32.15
N SER A 41 3.40 13.33 32.15
CA SER A 41 3.15 12.44 33.30
C SER A 41 3.96 11.15 33.24
N TYR A 42 4.75 10.94 32.17
CA TYR A 42 5.58 9.75 32.02
C TYR A 42 6.84 9.81 32.89
N SER A 43 6.96 8.87 33.81
CA SER A 43 8.10 8.75 34.74
C SER A 43 9.05 7.59 34.47
N GLY A 44 8.83 6.86 33.32
CA GLY A 44 9.66 5.71 32.97
C GLY A 44 10.95 6.07 32.21
N SER A 45 11.71 5.06 31.80
CA SER A 45 13.03 5.20 31.18
C SER A 45 13.04 5.40 29.66
N LYS A 46 11.89 5.28 28.96
CA LYS A 46 11.82 5.44 27.50
C LYS A 46 12.18 6.86 27.08
N LYS A 47 13.02 6.99 26.04
CA LYS A 47 13.43 8.27 25.45
C LYS A 47 12.77 8.55 24.09
N ASN A 48 12.20 7.52 23.46
CA ASN A 48 11.56 7.57 22.16
C ASN A 48 10.05 7.35 22.31
N SER A 49 9.22 8.25 21.80
CA SER A 49 7.77 8.18 21.84
C SER A 49 7.13 7.50 20.61
N THR A 50 7.93 7.16 19.58
CA THR A 50 7.41 6.53 18.35
C THR A 50 6.88 5.13 18.62
N SER A 51 5.64 4.83 18.16
CA SER A 51 4.99 3.56 18.46
C SER A 51 4.01 3.10 17.38
N TYR A 52 4.45 2.21 16.46
CA TYR A 52 3.63 1.61 15.40
C TYR A 52 3.91 0.12 15.16
N THR A 53 4.46 -0.60 16.15
CA THR A 53 4.80 -2.03 16.02
C THR A 53 3.60 -2.91 15.65
N GLY A 54 2.40 -2.55 16.15
CA GLY A 54 1.17 -3.29 15.85
C GLY A 54 0.78 -3.28 14.38
N GLN A 55 1.07 -2.19 13.67
CA GLN A 55 0.82 -2.02 12.25
C GLN A 55 1.81 -2.85 11.43
N MET A 56 3.07 -2.81 11.80
CA MET A 56 4.11 -3.62 11.14
C MET A 56 3.88 -5.13 11.35
N ALA A 57 3.43 -5.56 12.53
CA ALA A 57 3.01 -6.94 12.76
C ALA A 57 1.84 -7.33 11.82
N ARG A 58 0.92 -6.42 11.50
CA ARG A 58 -0.15 -6.70 10.52
C ARG A 58 0.36 -6.78 9.08
N HIS A 59 1.42 -6.07 8.71
CA HIS A 59 2.06 -6.24 7.41
C HIS A 59 2.67 -7.64 7.24
N VAL A 60 3.36 -8.16 8.26
CA VAL A 60 3.91 -9.51 8.17
C VAL A 60 2.81 -10.59 8.21
N LEU A 61 1.71 -10.36 8.95
CA LEU A 61 0.52 -11.22 8.91
C LEU A 61 -0.12 -11.24 7.51
N HIS A 62 -0.27 -10.08 6.88
CA HIS A 62 -0.82 -9.93 5.52
C HIS A 62 0.05 -10.68 4.49
N ASN A 63 1.37 -10.45 4.50
CA ASN A 63 2.27 -11.12 3.57
C ASN A 63 2.26 -12.64 3.78
N SER A 64 2.24 -13.09 5.04
CA SER A 64 2.17 -14.50 5.40
C SER A 64 0.85 -15.13 4.94
N LEU A 65 -0.28 -14.47 5.16
CA LEU A 65 -1.59 -14.92 4.70
C LEU A 65 -1.65 -15.04 3.17
N LYS A 66 -1.16 -14.03 2.45
CA LYS A 66 -1.03 -14.10 0.98
C LYS A 66 -0.21 -15.32 0.54
N LYS A 67 0.90 -15.59 1.21
CA LYS A 67 1.76 -16.74 0.89
C LYS A 67 1.05 -18.07 1.14
N LEU A 68 0.28 -18.16 2.24
CA LEU A 68 -0.52 -19.34 2.57
C LEU A 68 -1.65 -19.54 1.54
N ALA A 69 -2.35 -18.49 1.13
CA ALA A 69 -3.43 -18.57 0.14
C ALA A 69 -2.97 -19.18 -1.20
N GLY A 70 -1.67 -19.11 -1.51
CA GLY A 70 -1.08 -19.77 -2.69
C GLY A 70 -0.63 -21.21 -2.47
N LYS A 71 -0.95 -21.86 -1.33
CA LYS A 71 -0.51 -23.23 -1.01
C LYS A 71 -1.56 -24.32 -1.23
N GLY A 72 -2.78 -23.97 -1.62
CA GLY A 72 -3.81 -24.94 -1.98
C GLY A 72 -3.35 -25.87 -3.11
N ASN A 73 -3.84 -27.09 -3.14
CA ASN A 73 -3.40 -28.14 -4.06
C ASN A 73 -4.53 -28.71 -4.95
N GLY A 74 -5.65 -28.00 -5.04
CA GLY A 74 -6.81 -28.41 -5.85
C GLY A 74 -7.74 -29.40 -5.13
N LYS A 75 -7.56 -29.61 -3.82
CA LYS A 75 -8.39 -30.50 -2.98
C LYS A 75 -8.76 -29.80 -1.68
N PRO A 76 -9.89 -30.16 -1.03
CA PRO A 76 -10.25 -29.65 0.28
C PRO A 76 -9.10 -29.80 1.28
N ASN A 77 -8.73 -28.68 1.94
CA ASN A 77 -7.60 -28.65 2.87
C ASN A 77 -7.97 -27.86 4.14
N PRO A 78 -8.68 -28.50 5.09
CA PRO A 78 -9.11 -27.86 6.33
C PRO A 78 -7.94 -27.39 7.21
N GLY A 79 -6.80 -28.07 7.16
CA GLY A 79 -5.58 -27.65 7.88
C GLY A 79 -5.02 -26.32 7.36
N LEU A 80 -4.94 -26.16 6.03
CA LEU A 80 -4.53 -24.90 5.43
C LEU A 80 -5.54 -23.77 5.71
N LYS A 81 -6.85 -24.07 5.64
CA LYS A 81 -7.92 -23.11 6.03
C LYS A 81 -7.73 -22.63 7.47
N ALA A 82 -7.58 -23.57 8.42
CA ALA A 82 -7.37 -23.24 9.83
C ALA A 82 -6.10 -22.40 10.02
N GLN A 83 -5.01 -22.75 9.34
CA GLN A 83 -3.78 -21.98 9.37
C GLN A 83 -4.00 -20.55 8.86
N MET A 84 -4.65 -20.35 7.70
CA MET A 84 -4.95 -19.01 7.17
C MET A 84 -5.83 -18.20 8.14
N LEU A 85 -6.85 -18.82 8.76
CA LEU A 85 -7.71 -18.16 9.76
C LEU A 85 -6.91 -17.74 10.99
N SER A 86 -5.92 -18.51 11.44
CA SER A 86 -5.01 -18.12 12.53
C SER A 86 -4.26 -16.82 12.19
N TYR A 87 -3.81 -16.62 10.95
CA TYR A 87 -3.16 -15.37 10.52
C TYR A 87 -4.14 -14.21 10.32
N TYR A 88 -5.37 -14.49 9.91
CA TYR A 88 -6.39 -13.46 9.69
C TYR A 88 -7.06 -13.01 11.01
N SER A 89 -7.61 -13.95 11.77
CA SER A 89 -8.45 -13.66 12.95
C SER A 89 -7.81 -14.05 14.29
N GLY A 90 -6.85 -14.98 14.29
CA GLY A 90 -6.20 -15.47 15.51
C GLY A 90 -5.31 -14.40 16.18
N LYS A 91 -5.10 -14.62 17.46
CA LYS A 91 -4.18 -13.83 18.31
C LYS A 91 -3.14 -14.69 18.98
N ASP A 92 -3.01 -15.94 18.54
CA ASP A 92 -2.17 -16.96 19.15
C ASP A 92 -0.71 -16.51 19.20
N ALA A 93 -0.03 -16.86 20.27
CA ALA A 93 1.40 -16.68 20.38
C ALA A 93 2.14 -17.68 19.47
N GLY A 94 3.38 -17.33 19.14
CA GLY A 94 4.26 -18.26 18.43
C GLY A 94 3.98 -18.40 16.92
N ARG A 95 3.20 -17.51 16.29
CA ARG A 95 3.01 -17.52 14.82
C ARG A 95 4.28 -17.14 14.10
N LYS A 96 4.78 -18.06 13.26
CA LYS A 96 5.97 -17.82 12.43
C LYS A 96 5.67 -16.80 11.34
N ILE A 97 6.64 -15.96 11.00
CA ILE A 97 6.56 -15.12 9.81
C ILE A 97 6.86 -16.00 8.60
N ILE A 98 5.90 -16.14 7.69
CA ILE A 98 6.01 -16.93 6.47
C ILE A 98 6.54 -16.09 5.30
N ASP A 99 6.25 -14.80 5.32
CA ASP A 99 6.81 -13.78 4.43
C ASP A 99 6.71 -12.39 5.09
N PRO A 100 7.77 -11.56 5.06
CA PRO A 100 9.08 -11.82 4.45
C PRO A 100 9.96 -12.74 5.31
N THR A 101 10.74 -13.58 4.65
CA THR A 101 11.79 -14.41 5.26
C THR A 101 13.13 -14.10 4.63
N SER A 102 14.22 -14.46 5.27
CA SER A 102 15.58 -14.33 4.72
C SER A 102 15.70 -15.00 3.35
N LYS A 103 16.44 -14.36 2.43
CA LYS A 103 16.68 -14.86 1.08
C LYS A 103 18.09 -14.49 0.65
N GLY A 104 18.96 -15.47 0.45
CA GLY A 104 20.37 -15.22 0.14
C GLY A 104 21.02 -14.38 1.23
N ASP A 105 21.67 -13.30 0.84
CA ASP A 105 22.31 -12.35 1.76
C ASP A 105 21.32 -11.40 2.46
N PHE A 106 20.10 -11.29 1.96
CA PHE A 106 19.05 -10.51 2.60
C PHE A 106 18.53 -11.24 3.85
N LYS A 107 19.12 -10.98 5.00
CA LYS A 107 18.73 -11.55 6.29
C LYS A 107 17.70 -10.67 6.97
N VAL A 108 16.68 -11.30 7.58
CA VAL A 108 15.67 -10.58 8.37
C VAL A 108 15.85 -10.90 9.85
N LYS A 109 15.59 -9.92 10.71
CA LYS A 109 15.80 -10.01 12.17
C LYS A 109 14.72 -10.85 12.85
N GLN A 110 13.44 -10.60 12.56
CA GLN A 110 12.33 -11.27 13.20
C GLN A 110 11.86 -12.47 12.38
N THR A 111 11.61 -13.59 13.06
CA THR A 111 11.07 -14.83 12.50
C THR A 111 9.67 -15.17 13.02
N MET A 112 9.24 -14.48 14.09
CA MET A 112 7.95 -14.64 14.75
C MET A 112 7.21 -13.31 14.82
N VAL A 113 5.88 -13.36 14.64
CA VAL A 113 5.02 -12.14 14.69
C VAL A 113 5.16 -11.44 16.04
N ASP A 114 5.25 -12.21 17.13
CA ASP A 114 5.32 -11.68 18.50
C ASP A 114 6.63 -10.93 18.81
N GLN A 115 7.69 -11.15 18.01
CA GLN A 115 8.93 -10.37 18.11
C GLN A 115 8.73 -8.92 17.65
N ILE A 116 7.69 -8.65 16.85
CA ILE A 116 7.30 -7.29 16.45
C ILE A 116 6.21 -6.78 17.39
N SER A 117 5.10 -7.52 17.53
CA SER A 117 4.01 -7.14 18.44
C SER A 117 3.10 -8.33 18.74
N LYS A 118 2.84 -8.60 20.03
CA LYS A 118 2.03 -9.72 20.52
C LYS A 118 0.53 -9.51 20.28
N GLY A 119 -0.22 -10.59 20.08
CA GLY A 119 -1.68 -10.62 20.08
C GLY A 119 -2.34 -9.81 18.96
N LYS A 120 -1.66 -9.57 17.82
CA LYS A 120 -2.21 -8.83 16.69
C LYS A 120 -2.92 -9.75 15.71
N ASN A 121 -4.01 -9.25 15.10
CA ASN A 121 -4.69 -9.90 13.98
C ASN A 121 -5.12 -8.86 12.93
N LEU A 122 -5.65 -9.35 11.82
CA LEU A 122 -6.15 -8.52 10.72
C LEU A 122 -7.66 -8.27 10.84
N LYS A 123 -8.46 -9.30 11.20
CA LYS A 123 -9.94 -9.25 11.28
C LYS A 123 -10.45 -8.10 12.15
N GLY A 124 -9.82 -7.87 13.31
CA GLY A 124 -10.21 -6.81 14.24
C GLY A 124 -10.05 -5.38 13.70
N LYS A 125 -9.31 -5.22 12.61
CA LYS A 125 -9.06 -3.94 11.93
C LYS A 125 -9.63 -3.87 10.51
N THR A 126 -10.30 -4.92 10.07
CA THR A 126 -10.96 -4.96 8.75
C THR A 126 -12.18 -4.03 8.74
N TYR A 127 -12.37 -3.30 7.65
CA TYR A 127 -13.58 -2.54 7.33
C TYR A 127 -14.84 -3.40 7.55
N LYS A 128 -15.85 -2.84 8.22
CA LYS A 128 -17.04 -3.59 8.68
C LYS A 128 -18.28 -3.44 7.81
N GLY A 129 -18.26 -2.48 6.88
CA GLY A 129 -19.37 -2.25 5.97
C GLY A 129 -19.48 -3.31 4.87
N ILE A 130 -20.56 -3.25 4.11
CA ILE A 130 -20.79 -4.06 2.92
C ILE A 130 -19.75 -3.69 1.84
N VAL A 131 -19.27 -4.68 1.09
CA VAL A 131 -18.33 -4.54 -0.03
C VAL A 131 -19.11 -4.72 -1.33
N ASN A 132 -19.54 -3.61 -1.93
CA ASN A 132 -20.37 -3.65 -3.17
C ASN A 132 -19.60 -4.24 -4.36
N GLY A 133 -18.27 -4.11 -4.36
CA GLY A 133 -17.40 -4.71 -5.37
C GLY A 133 -17.31 -6.23 -5.29
N PHE A 134 -17.89 -6.89 -4.28
CA PHE A 134 -17.92 -8.34 -4.13
C PHE A 134 -19.37 -8.86 -4.15
N PRO A 135 -19.66 -10.01 -4.76
CA PRO A 135 -21.03 -10.53 -4.82
C PRO A 135 -21.52 -11.00 -3.45
N GLY A 136 -22.84 -11.04 -3.24
CA GLY A 136 -23.46 -11.63 -2.05
C GLY A 136 -23.71 -10.67 -0.88
N GLN A 137 -23.54 -9.34 -1.07
CA GLN A 137 -23.79 -8.33 -0.01
C GLN A 137 -23.01 -8.61 1.29
N MET A 138 -21.77 -9.02 1.16
CA MET A 138 -20.89 -9.42 2.26
C MET A 138 -20.19 -8.23 2.90
N THR A 139 -20.01 -8.27 4.22
CA THR A 139 -19.10 -7.35 4.93
C THR A 139 -17.64 -7.68 4.66
N GLY A 140 -16.75 -6.73 4.94
CA GLY A 140 -15.31 -6.95 4.74
C GLY A 140 -14.78 -8.25 5.37
N PRO A 141 -15.10 -8.57 6.67
CA PRO A 141 -14.71 -9.84 7.26
C PRO A 141 -15.26 -11.08 6.55
N GLU A 142 -16.52 -11.06 6.12
CA GLU A 142 -17.16 -12.18 5.43
C GLU A 142 -16.50 -12.43 4.05
N VAL A 143 -16.16 -11.36 3.31
CA VAL A 143 -15.41 -11.47 2.04
C VAL A 143 -14.05 -12.15 2.27
N PHE A 144 -13.31 -11.79 3.32
CA PHE A 144 -12.03 -12.45 3.61
C PHE A 144 -12.20 -13.90 4.01
N GLU A 145 -13.18 -14.24 4.85
CA GLU A 145 -13.44 -15.61 5.28
C GLU A 145 -13.87 -16.49 4.11
N PHE A 146 -14.72 -15.96 3.21
CA PHE A 146 -15.06 -16.59 1.94
C PHE A 146 -13.83 -16.87 1.07
N MET A 147 -13.01 -15.85 0.84
CA MET A 147 -11.81 -16.01 0.01
C MET A 147 -10.78 -16.96 0.63
N ILE A 148 -10.65 -17.00 1.95
CA ILE A 148 -9.77 -17.92 2.68
C ILE A 148 -10.27 -19.35 2.51
N ASP A 149 -11.57 -19.58 2.63
CA ASP A 149 -12.18 -20.89 2.42
C ASP A 149 -11.88 -21.42 1.02
N LYS A 150 -12.20 -20.66 -0.01
CA LYS A 150 -11.97 -21.06 -1.41
C LYS A 150 -10.48 -21.19 -1.74
N ALA A 151 -9.61 -20.30 -1.25
CA ALA A 151 -8.16 -20.39 -1.46
C ALA A 151 -7.54 -21.67 -0.88
N SER A 152 -8.10 -22.20 0.22
CA SER A 152 -7.58 -23.39 0.87
C SER A 152 -7.66 -24.64 0.01
N SER A 153 -8.66 -24.72 -0.88
CA SER A 153 -8.88 -25.85 -1.79
C SER A 153 -8.38 -25.59 -3.21
N ALA A 154 -8.32 -24.34 -3.66
CA ALA A 154 -7.92 -24.01 -5.02
C ALA A 154 -6.44 -24.30 -5.31
N ASN A 155 -6.10 -24.87 -6.46
CA ASN A 155 -4.71 -25.19 -6.82
C ASN A 155 -3.88 -23.90 -6.92
N LYS A 156 -2.85 -23.78 -6.06
CA LYS A 156 -2.05 -22.55 -5.90
C LYS A 156 -2.89 -21.28 -5.68
N GLY A 157 -4.10 -21.46 -5.14
CA GLY A 157 -5.06 -20.39 -4.90
C GLY A 157 -5.72 -19.81 -6.16
N PHE A 158 -5.63 -20.47 -7.29
CA PHE A 158 -6.30 -20.10 -8.54
C PHE A 158 -7.45 -21.04 -8.85
N ASP A 159 -8.61 -20.46 -9.12
CA ASP A 159 -9.81 -21.19 -9.56
C ASP A 159 -10.03 -20.97 -11.06
N PRO A 160 -9.81 -21.99 -11.90
CA PRO A 160 -9.98 -21.86 -13.36
C PRO A 160 -11.44 -21.74 -13.79
N LEU A 161 -12.42 -22.13 -12.97
CA LEU A 161 -13.84 -22.05 -13.30
C LEU A 161 -14.39 -20.63 -13.19
N THR A 162 -13.83 -19.83 -12.31
CA THR A 162 -14.27 -18.45 -12.06
C THR A 162 -13.20 -17.42 -12.44
N GLY A 163 -11.97 -17.86 -12.72
CA GLY A 163 -10.81 -17.01 -12.96
C GLY A 163 -10.28 -16.30 -11.71
N TYR A 164 -10.79 -16.62 -10.51
CA TYR A 164 -10.35 -15.96 -9.26
C TYR A 164 -8.94 -16.40 -8.87
N ASN A 165 -8.08 -15.42 -8.65
CA ASN A 165 -6.77 -15.61 -8.00
C ASN A 165 -6.87 -15.09 -6.56
N TYR A 166 -7.22 -15.98 -5.64
CA TYR A 166 -7.47 -15.63 -4.22
C TYR A 166 -6.26 -14.99 -3.51
N PRO A 167 -4.99 -15.43 -3.74
CA PRO A 167 -3.83 -14.73 -3.16
C PRO A 167 -3.74 -13.26 -3.52
N GLN A 168 -4.12 -12.89 -4.75
CA GLN A 168 -4.11 -11.49 -5.17
C GLN A 168 -5.32 -10.72 -4.63
N LEU A 169 -6.52 -11.28 -4.75
CA LEU A 169 -7.74 -10.69 -4.19
C LEU A 169 -7.58 -10.41 -2.69
N ILE A 170 -7.22 -11.41 -1.90
CA ILE A 170 -6.96 -11.27 -0.45
C ILE A 170 -5.94 -10.18 -0.18
N SER A 171 -4.81 -10.22 -0.88
CA SER A 171 -3.71 -9.29 -0.61
C SER A 171 -4.06 -7.84 -0.94
N LYS A 172 -4.65 -7.56 -2.11
CA LYS A 172 -4.90 -6.19 -2.56
C LYS A 172 -6.10 -5.57 -1.85
N PHE A 173 -7.16 -6.36 -1.64
CA PHE A 173 -8.30 -5.92 -0.86
C PHE A 173 -7.90 -5.62 0.60
N MET A 174 -7.05 -6.44 1.22
CA MET A 174 -6.58 -6.20 2.59
C MET A 174 -5.80 -4.89 2.74
N MET A 175 -5.05 -4.48 1.72
CA MET A 175 -4.37 -3.18 1.75
C MET A 175 -5.36 -2.02 1.94
N GLY A 176 -6.55 -2.08 1.30
CA GLY A 176 -7.61 -1.11 1.51
C GLY A 176 -8.37 -1.33 2.80
N ALA A 177 -9.01 -2.50 2.92
CA ALA A 177 -9.96 -2.80 3.99
C ALA A 177 -9.33 -2.83 5.40
N VAL A 178 -8.02 -2.98 5.52
CA VAL A 178 -7.30 -2.93 6.80
C VAL A 178 -6.39 -1.71 6.87
N PHE A 179 -5.43 -1.57 5.94
CA PHE A 179 -4.36 -0.58 6.14
C PHE A 179 -4.81 0.83 5.80
N TYR A 180 -5.36 1.03 4.60
CA TYR A 180 -5.79 2.35 4.16
C TYR A 180 -7.00 2.84 4.96
N SER A 181 -8.04 2.02 5.13
CA SER A 181 -9.22 2.36 5.91
C SER A 181 -8.88 2.75 7.35
N GLN A 182 -8.06 1.95 8.05
CA GLN A 182 -7.66 2.31 9.41
C GLN A 182 -6.84 3.62 9.47
N ALA A 183 -5.94 3.84 8.51
CA ALA A 183 -5.11 5.03 8.51
C ALA A 183 -5.92 6.30 8.24
N VAL A 184 -6.74 6.30 7.17
CA VAL A 184 -7.34 7.54 6.65
C VAL A 184 -8.74 7.82 7.18
N ASP A 185 -9.48 6.78 7.59
CA ASP A 185 -10.86 6.88 8.08
C ASP A 185 -10.96 6.84 9.61
N ASN A 186 -9.98 6.22 10.29
CA ASN A 186 -9.99 6.10 11.74
C ASN A 186 -8.91 6.95 12.44
N TYR A 187 -7.67 6.98 11.94
CA TYR A 187 -6.57 7.67 12.66
C TYR A 187 -6.37 9.11 12.21
N LEU A 188 -6.35 9.37 10.90
CA LEU A 188 -6.06 10.69 10.36
C LEU A 188 -7.30 11.59 10.23
N ASP A 189 -8.50 11.05 10.31
CA ASP A 189 -9.74 11.80 10.21
C ASP A 189 -10.39 11.99 11.57
N GLU A 190 -10.95 10.94 12.11
CA GLU A 190 -11.72 10.95 13.35
C GLU A 190 -10.89 11.42 14.56
N LYS A 191 -9.64 10.98 14.68
CA LYS A 191 -8.79 11.24 15.85
C LYS A 191 -7.94 12.51 15.73
N MET A 192 -7.66 12.96 14.52
CA MET A 192 -6.85 14.17 14.31
C MET A 192 -7.71 15.43 14.28
N GLY A 193 -8.85 15.38 13.56
CA GLY A 193 -9.73 16.54 13.42
C GLY A 193 -10.50 16.89 14.68
N ALA A 194 -11.06 15.91 15.37
CA ALA A 194 -11.94 16.10 16.53
C ALA A 194 -11.24 16.08 17.89
N ASP A 195 -9.92 15.93 17.94
CA ASP A 195 -9.14 15.82 19.19
C ASP A 195 -9.53 14.64 20.09
N ASN A 196 -10.13 13.61 19.56
CA ASN A 196 -10.50 12.40 20.29
C ASN A 196 -9.29 11.71 20.95
N LYS A 197 -8.10 12.00 20.44
CA LYS A 197 -6.82 11.61 21.01
C LYS A 197 -5.95 12.85 21.17
N PRO A 198 -6.10 13.60 22.28
CA PRO A 198 -5.43 14.88 22.47
C PRO A 198 -3.93 14.74 22.70
N ASN A 199 -3.18 15.84 22.47
CA ASN A 199 -1.74 15.88 22.69
C ASN A 199 -1.32 16.16 24.14
N ASN A 200 -2.24 16.60 24.99
CA ASN A 200 -1.98 16.93 26.41
C ASN A 200 -2.39 15.83 27.38
N LYS A 201 -2.58 14.61 26.92
CA LYS A 201 -2.88 13.44 27.72
C LYS A 201 -2.17 12.21 27.18
N PRO A 202 -1.73 11.27 28.06
CA PRO A 202 -1.20 10.00 27.59
C PRO A 202 -2.26 9.21 26.85
N TYR A 203 -1.84 8.42 25.86
CA TYR A 203 -2.74 7.53 25.12
C TYR A 203 -3.50 6.56 26.06
N LYS A 204 -2.80 6.06 27.07
CA LYS A 204 -3.32 5.27 28.20
C LYS A 204 -2.42 5.48 29.39
N LYS A 205 -2.90 5.16 30.61
CA LYS A 205 -2.12 5.28 31.85
C LYS A 205 -0.73 4.65 31.68
N GLY A 206 0.31 5.42 32.00
CA GLY A 206 1.72 5.00 31.93
C GLY A 206 2.32 4.92 30.52
N ALA A 207 1.61 5.35 29.47
CA ALA A 207 2.18 5.43 28.14
C ALA A 207 3.23 6.55 28.04
N HIS A 208 4.31 6.31 27.28
CA HIS A 208 5.38 7.28 27.02
C HIS A 208 5.11 8.12 25.75
N TYR A 209 3.88 8.15 25.28
CA TYR A 209 3.40 8.93 24.14
C TYR A 209 1.99 9.44 24.40
N THR A 210 1.68 10.57 23.80
CA THR A 210 0.35 11.19 23.87
C THR A 210 -0.65 10.46 22.98
N GLY A 211 -1.94 10.74 23.13
CA GLY A 211 -2.97 10.20 22.28
C GLY A 211 -2.79 10.57 20.81
N LYS A 212 -2.39 11.82 20.55
CA LYS A 212 -2.21 12.34 19.19
C LYS A 212 -0.96 11.76 18.53
N GLU A 213 0.17 11.70 19.22
CA GLU A 213 1.40 11.05 18.76
C GLU A 213 1.13 9.61 18.33
N HIS A 214 0.48 8.83 19.19
CA HIS A 214 0.23 7.42 18.91
C HIS A 214 -0.70 7.20 17.70
N SER A 215 -1.77 7.98 17.59
CA SER A 215 -2.69 7.87 16.44
C SER A 215 -1.98 8.23 15.12
N TRP A 216 -1.12 9.24 15.15
CA TRP A 216 -0.31 9.62 13.99
C TRP A 216 0.68 8.53 13.59
N ASP A 217 1.40 7.97 14.57
CA ASP A 217 2.35 6.87 14.36
C ASP A 217 1.66 5.60 13.82
N GLU A 218 0.46 5.27 14.34
CA GLU A 218 -0.31 4.14 13.83
C GLU A 218 -0.71 4.32 12.35
N ALA A 219 -1.09 5.55 11.94
CA ALA A 219 -1.38 5.84 10.54
C ALA A 219 -0.14 5.69 9.64
N PHE A 220 1.03 6.21 10.08
CA PHE A 220 2.31 5.99 9.38
C PHE A 220 2.63 4.51 9.23
N GLY A 221 2.49 3.73 10.30
CA GLY A 221 2.79 2.30 10.28
C GLY A 221 1.96 1.53 9.25
N TYR A 222 0.70 1.90 9.02
CA TYR A 222 -0.15 1.27 8.00
C TYR A 222 0.26 1.61 6.56
N PHE A 223 0.96 2.71 6.31
CA PHE A 223 1.51 2.99 4.98
C PHE A 223 2.58 1.97 4.58
N GLY A 224 3.35 1.49 5.55
CA GLY A 224 4.34 0.42 5.38
C GLY A 224 5.68 0.88 4.82
N ALA A 225 6.04 2.15 5.00
CA ALA A 225 7.35 2.67 4.63
C ALA A 225 8.40 2.32 5.68
N PRO A 226 9.66 2.08 5.28
CA PRO A 226 10.75 1.99 6.24
C PRO A 226 11.02 3.37 6.88
N ALA A 227 11.54 3.39 8.10
CA ALA A 227 11.79 4.63 8.83
C ALA A 227 12.73 5.59 8.07
N HIS A 228 13.68 5.06 7.32
CA HIS A 228 14.65 5.81 6.51
C HIS A 228 14.19 6.07 5.06
N ALA A 229 12.89 5.98 4.78
CA ALA A 229 12.33 6.11 3.43
C ALA A 229 12.75 7.39 2.70
N MET A 230 12.97 8.50 3.41
CA MET A 230 13.39 9.78 2.81
C MET A 230 14.81 9.73 2.22
N ALA A 231 15.65 8.80 2.67
CA ALA A 231 17.00 8.57 2.13
C ALA A 231 17.02 7.66 0.89
N LEU A 232 15.91 7.02 0.57
CA LEU A 232 15.82 6.01 -0.48
C LEU A 232 15.33 6.59 -1.80
N SER A 233 15.98 6.22 -2.90
CA SER A 233 15.35 6.36 -4.21
C SER A 233 14.18 5.39 -4.38
N ALA A 234 13.30 5.67 -5.33
CA ALA A 234 12.18 4.79 -5.68
C ALA A 234 12.63 3.35 -6.01
N LYS A 235 13.74 3.20 -6.73
CA LYS A 235 14.33 1.89 -7.08
C LYS A 235 14.81 1.13 -5.84
N GLN A 236 15.42 1.82 -4.88
CA GLN A 236 15.90 1.25 -3.63
C GLN A 236 14.74 0.79 -2.75
N ALA A 237 13.75 1.66 -2.48
CA ALA A 237 12.58 1.30 -1.70
C ALA A 237 11.79 0.13 -2.31
N TYR A 238 11.63 0.11 -3.64
CA TYR A 238 11.05 -1.02 -4.37
C TYR A 238 11.91 -2.30 -4.20
N GLY A 239 13.24 -2.16 -4.25
CA GLY A 239 14.21 -3.26 -4.09
C GLY A 239 14.12 -3.92 -2.71
N ILE A 240 13.97 -3.13 -1.65
CA ILE A 240 13.80 -3.63 -0.28
C ILE A 240 12.58 -4.57 -0.19
N ALA A 241 11.42 -4.15 -0.73
CA ALA A 241 10.22 -4.99 -0.76
C ALA A 241 10.43 -6.31 -1.53
N LYS A 242 11.38 -6.35 -2.44
CA LYS A 242 11.78 -7.55 -3.22
C LYS A 242 12.94 -8.33 -2.59
N LYS A 243 13.41 -7.91 -1.43
CA LYS A 243 14.55 -8.55 -0.73
C LYS A 243 15.80 -8.65 -1.61
N LYS A 244 16.20 -7.51 -2.23
CA LYS A 244 17.28 -7.50 -3.21
C LYS A 244 18.61 -6.97 -2.68
N ASP A 245 18.59 -5.95 -1.84
CA ASP A 245 19.80 -5.24 -1.42
C ASP A 245 19.76 -4.99 0.09
N ILE A 246 20.50 -5.80 0.84
CA ILE A 246 20.57 -5.69 2.29
C ILE A 246 21.26 -4.39 2.71
N LYS A 247 22.31 -3.94 2.00
CA LYS A 247 23.08 -2.74 2.37
C LYS A 247 22.23 -1.47 2.33
N VAL A 248 21.19 -1.48 1.49
CA VAL A 248 20.24 -0.37 1.38
C VAL A 248 19.11 -0.51 2.41
N ALA A 249 18.73 -1.74 2.72
CA ALA A 249 17.64 -2.02 3.68
C ALA A 249 18.09 -1.86 5.14
N ASP A 250 19.26 -2.40 5.48
CA ASP A 250 19.88 -2.33 6.80
C ASP A 250 20.43 -0.91 7.06
N ALA A 251 19.58 -0.06 7.62
CA ALA A 251 19.90 1.35 7.84
C ALA A 251 20.81 1.58 9.06
N ASN A 252 20.83 0.63 10.00
CA ASN A 252 21.62 0.71 11.22
C ASN A 252 22.96 -0.04 11.13
N GLY A 253 23.17 -0.87 10.08
CA GLY A 253 24.40 -1.59 9.82
C GLY A 253 24.63 -2.81 10.71
N ASP A 254 23.58 -3.40 11.30
CA ASP A 254 23.70 -4.57 12.18
C ASP A 254 23.74 -5.92 11.42
N GLY A 255 23.68 -5.89 10.09
CA GLY A 255 23.76 -7.04 9.20
C GLY A 255 22.45 -7.78 8.99
N VAL A 256 21.34 -7.28 9.53
CA VAL A 256 19.99 -7.84 9.37
C VAL A 256 18.98 -6.74 9.13
N VAL A 257 17.91 -7.04 8.43
CA VAL A 257 16.81 -6.11 8.18
C VAL A 257 15.77 -6.23 9.28
N ASP A 258 15.58 -5.17 10.05
CA ASP A 258 14.51 -5.08 11.06
C ASP A 258 13.16 -4.92 10.35
N LEU A 259 12.30 -5.93 10.48
CA LEU A 259 10.97 -5.94 9.87
C LEU A 259 10.02 -4.87 10.45
N TYR A 260 10.40 -4.23 11.55
CA TYR A 260 9.66 -3.12 12.13
C TYR A 260 10.02 -1.78 11.47
N THR A 261 11.30 -1.49 11.27
CA THR A 261 11.76 -0.14 10.87
C THR A 261 12.39 -0.07 9.49
N GLU A 262 12.81 -1.19 8.90
CA GLU A 262 13.68 -1.19 7.72
C GLU A 262 13.06 -1.84 6.47
N MET A 263 11.92 -2.50 6.61
CA MET A 263 11.26 -3.18 5.49
C MET A 263 10.24 -2.29 4.81
N THR A 264 10.14 -2.40 3.47
CA THR A 264 9.08 -1.74 2.68
C THR A 264 7.92 -2.71 2.45
N TYR A 265 6.70 -2.28 2.81
CA TYR A 265 5.47 -3.08 2.70
C TYR A 265 4.40 -2.40 1.84
N ALA A 266 3.38 -3.17 1.48
CA ALA A 266 2.05 -2.74 1.03
C ALA A 266 2.07 -1.48 0.15
N HIS A 267 1.47 -0.38 0.60
CA HIS A 267 1.30 0.84 -0.19
C HIS A 267 2.62 1.58 -0.44
N ALA A 268 3.60 1.52 0.48
CA ALA A 268 4.91 2.08 0.23
C ALA A 268 5.63 1.39 -0.94
N TYR A 269 5.45 0.06 -1.10
CA TYR A 269 5.94 -0.66 -2.28
C TYR A 269 5.29 -0.16 -3.57
N TYR A 270 3.96 0.08 -3.58
CA TYR A 270 3.26 0.57 -4.77
C TYR A 270 3.56 2.04 -5.07
N ALA A 271 3.75 2.88 -4.04
CA ALA A 271 4.26 4.23 -4.19
C ALA A 271 5.64 4.22 -4.85
N ALA A 272 6.57 3.43 -4.33
CA ALA A 272 7.90 3.26 -4.92
C ALA A 272 7.86 2.68 -6.34
N ASP A 273 6.92 1.77 -6.66
CA ASP A 273 6.75 1.29 -8.03
C ASP A 273 6.30 2.40 -8.97
N SER A 274 5.32 3.22 -8.58
CA SER A 274 4.87 4.39 -9.36
C SER A 274 5.99 5.41 -9.51
N ASP A 275 6.73 5.70 -8.44
CA ASP A 275 7.79 6.71 -8.42
C ASP A 275 8.98 6.39 -9.35
N LYS A 276 9.12 5.14 -9.79
CA LYS A 276 10.09 4.78 -10.84
C LYS A 276 9.81 5.44 -12.20
N THR A 277 8.61 5.99 -12.40
CA THR A 277 8.25 6.78 -13.60
C THR A 277 8.40 8.29 -13.42
N GLY A 278 8.96 8.74 -12.29
CA GLY A 278 9.24 10.16 -12.02
C GLY A 278 8.24 10.85 -11.08
N THR A 279 7.21 10.15 -10.59
CA THR A 279 6.36 10.67 -9.51
C THR A 279 7.12 10.68 -8.17
N LYS A 280 6.54 11.28 -7.11
CA LYS A 280 7.17 11.40 -5.79
C LYS A 280 6.20 11.03 -4.68
N TYR A 281 5.31 10.06 -4.91
CA TYR A 281 4.27 9.69 -3.96
C TYR A 281 4.83 9.27 -2.59
N MET A 282 5.86 8.39 -2.58
CA MET A 282 6.44 7.90 -1.32
C MET A 282 7.04 9.03 -0.50
N HIS A 283 7.90 9.85 -1.11
CA HIS A 283 8.53 10.98 -0.40
C HIS A 283 7.52 12.05 0.01
N THR A 284 6.47 12.29 -0.79
CA THR A 284 5.40 13.24 -0.45
C THR A 284 4.62 12.75 0.77
N ILE A 285 4.23 11.49 0.81
CA ILE A 285 3.48 10.90 1.92
C ILE A 285 4.33 10.82 3.19
N VAL A 286 5.52 10.25 3.09
CA VAL A 286 6.43 10.09 4.25
C VAL A 286 6.89 11.44 4.79
N GLY A 287 7.23 12.39 3.93
CA GLY A 287 7.60 13.75 4.32
C GLY A 287 6.45 14.48 5.06
N ALA A 288 5.20 14.28 4.61
CA ALA A 288 4.05 14.83 5.32
C ALA A 288 3.84 14.16 6.69
N PHE A 289 4.06 12.84 6.80
CA PHE A 289 4.04 12.15 8.09
C PHE A 289 5.13 12.66 9.05
N ILE A 290 6.36 12.86 8.58
CA ILE A 290 7.46 13.40 9.39
C ILE A 290 7.12 14.81 9.88
N LYS A 291 6.71 15.70 8.99
CA LYS A 291 6.37 17.10 9.32
C LYS A 291 5.19 17.19 10.30
N GLY A 292 4.17 16.35 10.13
CA GLY A 292 3.04 16.29 11.06
C GLY A 292 3.47 15.78 12.44
N ARG A 293 4.31 14.75 12.48
CA ARG A 293 4.85 14.21 13.75
C ARG A 293 5.75 15.22 14.47
N GLN A 294 6.58 15.96 13.74
CA GLN A 294 7.39 17.06 14.28
C GLN A 294 6.51 18.14 14.89
N LEU A 295 5.48 18.60 14.19
CA LEU A 295 4.53 19.60 14.69
C LEU A 295 3.86 19.14 16.01
N ILE A 296 3.45 17.88 16.10
CA ILE A 296 2.87 17.31 17.32
C ILE A 296 3.91 17.27 18.45
N THR A 297 5.15 16.91 18.15
CA THR A 297 6.27 16.85 19.11
C THR A 297 6.66 18.25 19.59
N GLU A 298 6.72 19.24 18.72
CA GLU A 298 7.05 20.65 19.04
C GLU A 298 6.03 21.29 19.99
N ALA A 299 4.78 20.84 19.98
CA ALA A 299 3.78 21.24 20.96
C ALA A 299 4.11 20.72 22.39
N ASN A 300 5.11 19.85 22.53
CA ASN A 300 5.71 19.41 23.80
C ASN A 300 4.68 18.99 24.86
N GLY A 301 3.77 18.10 24.46
CA GLY A 301 2.71 17.60 25.35
C GLY A 301 1.66 18.64 25.74
N ALA A 302 1.58 19.75 25.05
CA ALA A 302 0.48 20.71 25.17
C ALA A 302 -0.63 20.40 24.15
N ALA A 303 -1.85 20.89 24.38
CA ALA A 303 -2.90 20.88 23.38
C ALA A 303 -2.46 21.69 22.16
N LEU A 304 -2.81 21.21 20.96
CA LEU A 304 -2.51 21.98 19.73
C LEU A 304 -3.37 23.24 19.66
N THR A 305 -2.77 24.36 19.26
CA THR A 305 -3.51 25.58 18.89
C THR A 305 -4.30 25.34 17.59
N ASP A 306 -5.28 26.18 17.31
CA ASP A 306 -6.07 26.10 16.07
C ASP A 306 -5.20 26.23 14.82
N GLN A 307 -4.17 27.08 14.85
CA GLN A 307 -3.21 27.21 13.76
C GLN A 307 -2.39 25.94 13.56
N GLN A 308 -1.91 25.31 14.63
CA GLN A 308 -1.19 24.03 14.58
C GLN A 308 -2.10 22.91 14.06
N ARG A 309 -3.37 22.88 14.50
CA ARG A 309 -4.37 21.93 14.05
C ARG A 309 -4.65 22.10 12.55
N ALA A 310 -4.87 23.33 12.08
CA ALA A 310 -5.07 23.61 10.66
C ALA A 310 -3.88 23.17 9.80
N LYS A 311 -2.65 23.43 10.26
CA LYS A 311 -1.42 22.97 9.59
C LYS A 311 -1.30 21.44 9.58
N LEU A 312 -1.65 20.77 10.68
CA LEU A 312 -1.67 19.30 10.77
C LEU A 312 -2.68 18.70 9.78
N MET A 313 -3.88 19.28 9.70
CA MET A 313 -4.91 18.86 8.72
C MET A 313 -4.48 19.09 7.27
N GLY A 314 -3.63 20.07 6.98
CA GLY A 314 -2.97 20.24 5.69
C GLY A 314 -2.07 19.03 5.34
N TYR A 315 -1.30 18.51 6.30
CA TYR A 315 -0.52 17.29 6.10
C TYR A 315 -1.42 16.05 5.96
N VAL A 316 -2.51 15.95 6.73
CA VAL A 316 -3.51 14.88 6.56
C VAL A 316 -4.07 14.88 5.13
N LYS A 317 -4.48 16.04 4.61
CA LYS A 317 -4.97 16.17 3.22
C LYS A 317 -3.93 15.67 2.21
N THR A 318 -2.66 16.07 2.38
CA THR A 318 -1.55 15.64 1.52
C THR A 318 -1.41 14.11 1.53
N ILE A 319 -1.42 13.50 2.71
CA ILE A 319 -1.32 12.04 2.88
C ILE A 319 -2.50 11.33 2.22
N LYS A 320 -3.74 11.70 2.58
CA LYS A 320 -4.97 11.08 2.06
C LYS A 320 -5.04 11.14 0.53
N THR A 321 -4.75 12.31 -0.06
CA THR A 321 -4.81 12.51 -1.52
C THR A 321 -3.76 11.66 -2.24
N ASN A 322 -2.50 11.74 -1.82
CA ASN A 322 -1.43 11.01 -2.51
C ASN A 322 -1.52 9.49 -2.27
N TRP A 323 -1.99 9.05 -1.11
CA TRP A 323 -2.17 7.63 -0.84
C TRP A 323 -3.33 7.04 -1.68
N ALA A 324 -4.45 7.76 -1.83
CA ALA A 324 -5.52 7.36 -2.76
C ALA A 324 -5.01 7.23 -4.18
N GLN A 325 -4.18 8.19 -4.64
CA GLN A 325 -3.54 8.12 -5.95
C GLN A 325 -2.66 6.87 -6.10
N VAL A 326 -1.87 6.49 -5.09
CA VAL A 326 -1.05 5.26 -5.13
C VAL A 326 -1.90 4.01 -5.37
N ILE A 327 -3.06 3.90 -4.72
CA ILE A 327 -3.98 2.76 -4.90
C ILE A 327 -4.59 2.79 -6.31
N ALA A 328 -5.02 3.97 -6.77
CA ALA A 328 -5.63 4.14 -8.09
C ALA A 328 -4.61 3.94 -9.23
N GLU A 329 -3.34 4.36 -9.07
CA GLU A 329 -2.25 4.06 -10.01
C GLU A 329 -2.01 2.54 -10.14
N ALA A 330 -2.11 1.80 -9.03
CA ALA A 330 -2.01 0.35 -9.07
C ALA A 330 -3.20 -0.27 -9.82
N ALA A 331 -4.44 0.18 -9.56
CA ALA A 331 -5.63 -0.27 -10.30
C ALA A 331 -5.50 0.07 -11.79
N PHE A 332 -5.10 1.30 -12.14
CA PHE A 332 -4.85 1.74 -13.51
C PHE A 332 -3.87 0.82 -14.24
N LYS A 333 -2.71 0.56 -13.61
CA LYS A 333 -1.69 -0.35 -14.16
C LYS A 333 -2.26 -1.73 -14.45
N TYR A 334 -3.06 -2.30 -13.54
CA TYR A 334 -3.59 -3.65 -13.71
C TYR A 334 -4.76 -3.71 -14.69
N ALA A 335 -5.52 -2.64 -14.87
CA ALA A 335 -6.49 -2.55 -15.96
C ALA A 335 -5.78 -2.64 -17.33
N GLY A 336 -4.68 -1.91 -17.53
CA GLY A 336 -3.85 -2.04 -18.73
C GLY A 336 -3.18 -3.41 -18.86
N SER A 337 -2.83 -4.07 -17.74
CA SER A 337 -2.33 -5.46 -17.80
C SER A 337 -3.41 -6.43 -18.25
N CYS A 338 -4.63 -6.32 -17.73
CA CYS A 338 -5.78 -7.14 -18.16
C CYS A 338 -6.08 -6.93 -19.66
N TYR A 339 -6.03 -5.70 -20.15
CA TYR A 339 -6.18 -5.40 -21.58
C TYR A 339 -5.20 -6.22 -22.44
N LYS A 340 -3.91 -6.18 -22.09
CA LYS A 340 -2.85 -6.90 -22.83
C LYS A 340 -2.99 -8.42 -22.70
N ASP A 341 -3.41 -8.91 -21.55
CA ASP A 341 -3.65 -10.34 -21.34
C ASP A 341 -4.83 -10.84 -22.20
N LEU A 342 -5.90 -10.05 -22.33
CA LEU A 342 -7.06 -10.36 -23.18
C LEU A 342 -6.69 -10.39 -24.66
N GLU A 343 -5.86 -9.44 -25.12
CA GLU A 343 -5.33 -9.43 -26.49
C GLU A 343 -4.57 -10.73 -26.79
N LYS A 344 -3.68 -11.13 -25.88
CA LYS A 344 -2.95 -12.39 -25.98
C LYS A 344 -3.89 -13.61 -25.96
N LEU A 345 -4.89 -13.63 -25.08
CA LEU A 345 -5.84 -14.72 -24.97
C LEU A 345 -6.66 -14.88 -26.23
N ARG A 346 -7.14 -13.78 -26.84
CA ARG A 346 -7.86 -13.82 -28.13
C ARG A 346 -7.01 -14.52 -29.20
N THR A 347 -5.77 -14.08 -29.39
CA THR A 347 -4.87 -14.69 -30.38
C THR A 347 -4.67 -16.20 -30.15
N ILE A 348 -4.55 -16.63 -28.88
CA ILE A 348 -4.38 -18.07 -28.57
C ILE A 348 -5.67 -18.83 -28.88
N VAL A 349 -6.83 -18.31 -28.48
CA VAL A 349 -8.13 -18.97 -28.72
C VAL A 349 -8.44 -19.04 -30.21
N GLU A 350 -8.24 -17.97 -30.97
CA GLU A 350 -8.43 -17.92 -32.42
C GLU A 350 -7.53 -18.92 -33.17
N SER A 351 -6.33 -19.19 -32.64
CA SER A 351 -5.42 -20.20 -33.19
C SER A 351 -5.63 -21.62 -32.63
N ASN A 352 -6.69 -21.86 -31.86
CA ASN A 352 -6.96 -23.13 -31.16
C ASN A 352 -5.79 -23.59 -30.25
N GLY A 353 -5.03 -22.66 -29.68
CA GLY A 353 -3.92 -22.94 -28.80
C GLY A 353 -4.32 -23.20 -27.34
N ASP A 354 -3.39 -23.73 -26.51
CA ASP A 354 -3.60 -23.92 -25.07
C ASP A 354 -3.55 -22.58 -24.33
N ALA A 355 -4.71 -22.09 -23.92
CA ALA A 355 -4.87 -20.84 -23.18
C ALA A 355 -4.64 -20.96 -21.66
N THR A 356 -4.42 -22.16 -21.11
CA THR A 356 -4.40 -22.42 -19.66
C THR A 356 -3.45 -21.48 -18.89
N LYS A 357 -2.20 -21.37 -19.33
CA LYS A 357 -1.21 -20.52 -18.67
C LYS A 357 -1.51 -19.02 -18.83
N ALA A 358 -1.99 -18.61 -20.00
CA ALA A 358 -2.34 -17.23 -20.30
C ALA A 358 -3.56 -16.81 -19.47
N PHE A 359 -4.57 -17.67 -19.35
CA PHE A 359 -5.76 -17.42 -18.53
C PHE A 359 -5.42 -17.31 -17.03
N ALA A 360 -4.53 -18.16 -16.51
CA ALA A 360 -4.07 -18.04 -15.13
C ALA A 360 -3.31 -16.71 -14.88
N ALA A 361 -2.53 -16.23 -15.86
CA ALA A 361 -1.85 -14.92 -15.77
C ALA A 361 -2.85 -13.75 -15.81
N TYR A 362 -3.85 -13.82 -16.69
CA TYR A 362 -4.95 -12.86 -16.76
C TYR A 362 -5.74 -12.83 -15.43
N GLY A 363 -6.17 -14.00 -14.91
CA GLY A 363 -6.88 -14.08 -13.62
C GLY A 363 -6.05 -13.50 -12.45
N LYS A 364 -4.72 -13.63 -12.50
CA LYS A 364 -3.81 -13.00 -11.53
C LYS A 364 -3.88 -11.46 -11.63
N HIS A 365 -3.75 -10.88 -12.83
CA HIS A 365 -3.77 -9.42 -12.99
C HIS A 365 -5.16 -8.86 -12.71
N TRP A 366 -6.23 -9.58 -13.09
CA TRP A 366 -7.59 -9.22 -12.74
C TRP A 366 -7.82 -9.23 -11.22
N GLY A 367 -7.33 -10.25 -10.51
CA GLY A 367 -7.40 -10.30 -9.04
C GLY A 367 -6.65 -9.15 -8.36
N GLU A 368 -5.54 -8.69 -8.94
CA GLU A 368 -4.81 -7.50 -8.49
C GLU A 368 -5.63 -6.23 -8.74
N LEU A 369 -6.22 -6.07 -9.94
CA LEU A 369 -7.11 -4.97 -10.30
C LEU A 369 -8.32 -4.90 -9.37
N LYS A 370 -9.08 -6.00 -9.28
CA LYS A 370 -10.31 -6.06 -8.47
C LYS A 370 -10.04 -5.80 -7.00
N GLY A 371 -8.97 -6.37 -6.45
CA GLY A 371 -8.57 -6.12 -5.07
C GLY A 371 -8.27 -4.65 -4.79
N PHE A 372 -7.65 -3.91 -5.71
CA PHE A 372 -7.41 -2.47 -5.55
C PHE A 372 -8.68 -1.62 -5.73
N LEU A 373 -9.61 -2.00 -6.61
CA LEU A 373 -10.88 -1.29 -6.72
C LEU A 373 -11.72 -1.44 -5.44
N MET A 374 -11.80 -2.66 -4.87
CA MET A 374 -12.41 -2.87 -3.55
C MET A 374 -11.65 -2.12 -2.44
N ALA A 375 -10.33 -1.96 -2.55
CA ALA A 375 -9.53 -1.17 -1.62
C ALA A 375 -9.89 0.32 -1.64
N LEU A 376 -10.17 0.88 -2.81
CA LEU A 376 -10.66 2.26 -2.96
C LEU A 376 -12.06 2.43 -2.37
N GLU A 377 -12.93 1.46 -2.56
CA GLU A 377 -14.31 1.46 -2.04
C GLU A 377 -14.35 1.49 -0.50
N THR A 378 -13.44 0.77 0.17
CA THR A 378 -13.44 0.61 1.64
C THR A 378 -12.63 1.70 2.37
N SER A 379 -12.34 2.81 1.72
CA SER A 379 -11.47 3.88 2.23
C SER A 379 -12.17 4.94 3.09
N GLY A 380 -13.47 4.80 3.35
CA GLY A 380 -14.28 5.88 3.95
C GLY A 380 -14.48 7.10 3.03
N ARG A 381 -13.95 7.07 1.82
CA ARG A 381 -14.18 8.08 0.80
C ARG A 381 -15.41 7.70 -0.01
N ASP A 382 -16.38 8.59 -0.07
CA ASP A 382 -17.48 8.44 -1.01
C ASP A 382 -16.95 8.62 -2.45
N LEU A 383 -17.04 7.58 -3.25
CA LEU A 383 -16.69 7.59 -4.65
C LEU A 383 -17.90 7.92 -5.54
N GLY A 384 -19.11 7.98 -4.97
CA GLY A 384 -20.34 8.30 -5.67
C GLY A 384 -20.52 7.46 -6.94
N GLU A 385 -20.97 8.10 -8.01
CA GLU A 385 -21.19 7.48 -9.31
C GLU A 385 -19.91 6.86 -9.90
N ALA A 386 -18.74 7.46 -9.66
CA ALA A 386 -17.48 6.91 -10.15
C ALA A 386 -17.22 5.51 -9.58
N GLY A 387 -17.52 5.27 -8.30
CA GLY A 387 -17.39 3.95 -7.67
C GLY A 387 -18.35 2.92 -8.28
N VAL A 388 -19.60 3.31 -8.53
CA VAL A 388 -20.60 2.46 -9.19
C VAL A 388 -20.13 2.08 -10.60
N ARG A 389 -19.65 3.05 -11.37
CA ARG A 389 -19.12 2.81 -12.73
C ARG A 389 -17.89 1.93 -12.74
N MET A 390 -16.94 2.12 -11.80
CA MET A 390 -15.78 1.24 -11.66
C MET A 390 -16.19 -0.20 -11.41
N ASN A 391 -17.16 -0.44 -10.51
CA ASN A 391 -17.66 -1.77 -10.22
C ASN A 391 -18.39 -2.40 -11.43
N ARG A 392 -19.18 -1.62 -12.18
CA ARG A 392 -19.85 -2.07 -13.41
C ARG A 392 -18.85 -2.46 -14.48
N LEU A 393 -17.82 -1.64 -14.74
CA LEU A 393 -16.81 -1.89 -15.77
C LEU A 393 -15.98 -3.15 -15.49
N VAL A 394 -15.63 -3.41 -14.20
CA VAL A 394 -14.81 -4.58 -13.86
C VAL A 394 -15.64 -5.85 -13.62
N GLY A 395 -16.89 -5.72 -13.20
CA GLY A 395 -17.76 -6.84 -12.83
C GLY A 395 -17.32 -7.55 -11.54
N TYR A 396 -17.93 -8.68 -11.25
CA TYR A 396 -17.60 -9.53 -10.10
C TYR A 396 -16.52 -10.58 -10.41
N GLY A 397 -16.26 -10.89 -11.66
CA GLY A 397 -15.23 -11.83 -12.11
C GLY A 397 -14.56 -11.40 -13.41
N PRO A 398 -13.41 -11.99 -13.78
CA PRO A 398 -12.84 -11.81 -15.10
C PRO A 398 -13.77 -12.42 -16.16
N VAL A 399 -13.70 -11.94 -17.39
CA VAL A 399 -14.35 -12.63 -18.52
C VAL A 399 -13.65 -13.97 -18.73
N LEU A 400 -14.45 -15.03 -18.74
CA LEU A 400 -13.97 -16.40 -18.93
C LEU A 400 -13.73 -16.72 -20.42
N LEU A 401 -13.02 -17.79 -20.72
CA LEU A 401 -12.75 -18.20 -22.09
C LEU A 401 -14.04 -18.45 -22.92
N GLY A 402 -15.12 -18.85 -22.25
CA GLY A 402 -16.46 -19.02 -22.88
C GLY A 402 -17.36 -17.77 -22.80
N GLY A 403 -16.85 -16.60 -22.45
CA GLY A 403 -17.60 -15.33 -22.41
C GLY A 403 -18.37 -15.05 -21.13
N GLY A 404 -18.54 -16.01 -20.21
CA GLY A 404 -19.21 -15.81 -18.92
C GLY A 404 -18.37 -14.99 -17.95
N GLN A 405 -19.01 -14.42 -16.93
CA GLN A 405 -18.40 -13.79 -15.75
C GLN A 405 -19.08 -14.29 -14.48
N VAL A 406 -18.44 -14.08 -13.33
CA VAL A 406 -19.14 -14.25 -12.04
C VAL A 406 -20.26 -13.21 -11.93
N THR A 407 -21.47 -13.68 -11.66
CA THR A 407 -22.70 -12.87 -11.56
C THR A 407 -23.25 -12.82 -10.13
N GLY A 408 -22.90 -13.79 -9.27
CA GLY A 408 -23.44 -13.88 -7.93
C GLY A 408 -22.83 -15.01 -7.11
N ILE A 409 -23.47 -15.26 -5.97
CA ILE A 409 -23.21 -16.40 -5.06
C ILE A 409 -24.55 -17.09 -4.82
N ASP A 410 -24.58 -18.42 -4.95
CA ASP A 410 -25.77 -19.21 -4.62
C ASP A 410 -25.97 -19.43 -3.11
N SER A 411 -27.08 -20.02 -2.72
CA SER A 411 -27.42 -20.33 -1.32
C SER A 411 -26.42 -21.28 -0.63
N ASN A 412 -25.62 -22.02 -1.43
CA ASN A 412 -24.58 -22.93 -0.93
C ASN A 412 -23.21 -22.26 -0.84
N GLY A 413 -23.11 -20.95 -1.13
CA GLY A 413 -21.85 -20.20 -1.11
C GLY A 413 -20.95 -20.50 -2.31
N ASN A 414 -21.48 -20.92 -3.46
CA ASN A 414 -20.69 -21.10 -4.67
C ASN A 414 -20.86 -19.91 -5.60
N LEU A 415 -19.75 -19.48 -6.21
CA LEU A 415 -19.77 -18.44 -7.24
C LEU A 415 -20.54 -18.95 -8.46
N GLN A 416 -21.51 -18.17 -8.90
CA GLN A 416 -22.27 -18.42 -10.11
C GLN A 416 -21.66 -17.64 -11.27
N THR A 417 -21.65 -18.27 -12.46
CA THR A 417 -21.18 -17.63 -13.69
C THR A 417 -22.32 -17.53 -14.69
N GLY A 418 -22.32 -16.49 -15.49
CA GLY A 418 -23.34 -16.25 -16.51
C GLY A 418 -22.97 -15.09 -17.43
N GLY A 419 -23.89 -14.75 -18.33
CA GLY A 419 -23.65 -13.73 -19.34
C GLY A 419 -22.86 -14.25 -20.55
N ASN A 420 -22.69 -13.37 -21.53
CA ASN A 420 -21.93 -13.65 -22.74
C ASN A 420 -21.22 -12.36 -23.19
N ARG A 421 -20.12 -12.02 -22.51
CA ARG A 421 -19.30 -10.85 -22.84
C ARG A 421 -18.06 -11.29 -23.62
N SER A 422 -17.80 -10.66 -24.74
CA SER A 422 -16.60 -10.96 -25.53
C SER A 422 -15.35 -10.39 -24.82
N MET A 423 -14.20 -11.00 -25.10
CA MET A 423 -12.91 -10.47 -24.62
C MET A 423 -12.63 -9.07 -25.16
N GLY A 424 -13.08 -8.78 -26.39
CA GLY A 424 -12.94 -7.47 -27.03
C GLY A 424 -13.75 -6.39 -26.31
N GLU A 425 -15.03 -6.65 -26.00
CA GLU A 425 -15.86 -5.74 -25.19
C GLU A 425 -15.20 -5.48 -23.82
N TYR A 426 -14.67 -6.52 -23.20
CA TYR A 426 -14.02 -6.33 -21.90
C TYR A 426 -12.69 -5.56 -22.00
N GLN A 427 -11.99 -5.62 -23.15
CA GLN A 427 -10.87 -4.71 -23.42
C GLN A 427 -11.31 -3.24 -23.47
N VAL A 428 -12.47 -2.94 -24.10
CA VAL A 428 -13.07 -1.59 -24.07
C VAL A 428 -13.35 -1.16 -22.62
N HIS A 429 -13.90 -2.05 -21.79
CA HIS A 429 -14.12 -1.78 -20.37
C HIS A 429 -12.81 -1.45 -19.62
N MET A 430 -11.70 -2.12 -19.91
CA MET A 430 -10.41 -1.83 -19.30
C MET A 430 -9.88 -0.44 -19.69
N ILE A 431 -10.08 -0.01 -20.93
CA ILE A 431 -9.73 1.35 -21.39
C ILE A 431 -10.61 2.38 -20.69
N LYS A 432 -11.94 2.20 -20.69
CA LYS A 432 -12.90 3.09 -19.99
C LYS A 432 -12.56 3.20 -18.49
N LEU A 433 -12.19 2.08 -17.87
CA LEU A 433 -11.78 2.05 -16.46
C LEU A 433 -10.49 2.84 -16.21
N GLN A 434 -9.49 2.73 -17.08
CA GLN A 434 -8.28 3.54 -16.99
C GLN A 434 -8.59 5.03 -17.12
N LYS A 435 -9.45 5.40 -18.07
CA LYS A 435 -9.88 6.80 -18.23
C LYS A 435 -10.59 7.31 -16.98
N LEU A 436 -11.56 6.54 -16.47
CA LEU A 436 -12.32 6.90 -15.25
C LEU A 436 -11.41 7.05 -14.03
N LEU A 437 -10.43 6.15 -13.83
CA LEU A 437 -9.44 6.25 -12.76
C LEU A 437 -8.56 7.50 -12.91
N GLY A 438 -8.10 7.77 -14.14
CA GLY A 438 -7.30 8.96 -14.46
C GLY A 438 -8.03 10.25 -14.10
N ASP A 439 -9.29 10.37 -14.53
CA ASP A 439 -10.13 11.55 -14.33
C ASP A 439 -10.51 11.72 -12.83
N THR A 440 -10.85 10.63 -12.15
CA THR A 440 -11.29 10.68 -10.74
C THR A 440 -10.15 11.02 -9.76
N PHE A 441 -8.92 10.54 -10.02
CA PHE A 441 -7.81 10.65 -9.07
C PHE A 441 -6.66 11.56 -9.56
N GLY A 442 -6.69 12.04 -10.81
CA GLY A 442 -5.62 12.88 -11.37
C GLY A 442 -4.28 12.14 -11.44
N LEU A 443 -4.28 10.93 -12.03
CA LEU A 443 -3.13 10.03 -12.05
C LEU A 443 -1.98 10.55 -12.91
N LYS A 444 -0.74 10.33 -12.46
CA LYS A 444 0.48 10.85 -13.05
C LYS A 444 1.43 9.77 -13.56
N ALA A 445 1.56 8.63 -12.84
CA ALA A 445 2.49 7.56 -13.22
C ALA A 445 1.99 6.76 -14.43
N ARG A 446 0.67 6.49 -14.52
CA ARG A 446 -0.06 5.89 -15.63
C ARG A 446 0.67 4.71 -16.30
N LYS A 447 1.17 3.78 -15.49
CA LYS A 447 1.88 2.60 -16.00
C LYS A 447 0.91 1.67 -16.77
N ASN A 448 1.38 1.08 -17.87
CA ASN A 448 0.55 0.27 -18.77
C ASN A 448 -0.67 1.02 -19.31
N ASP A 449 -0.50 2.31 -19.62
CA ASP A 449 -1.55 3.10 -20.25
C ASP A 449 -1.91 2.53 -21.64
N VAL A 450 -3.18 2.25 -21.85
CA VAL A 450 -3.74 1.75 -23.12
C VAL A 450 -4.91 2.64 -23.59
N THR A 451 -5.08 3.81 -23.02
CA THR A 451 -6.22 4.71 -23.32
C THR A 451 -6.23 5.20 -24.77
N SER A 452 -5.06 5.27 -25.43
CA SER A 452 -4.93 5.61 -26.85
C SER A 452 -5.40 4.51 -27.80
N ASN A 453 -5.58 3.27 -27.31
CA ASN A 453 -5.94 2.13 -28.18
C ASN A 453 -7.44 2.06 -28.49
N MET A 454 -8.27 2.93 -27.92
CA MET A 454 -9.73 2.88 -28.01
C MET A 454 -10.22 2.88 -29.47
N ALA A 455 -9.78 3.83 -30.30
CA ALA A 455 -10.26 3.96 -31.67
C ALA A 455 -9.95 2.72 -32.52
N GLY A 456 -8.69 2.24 -32.50
CA GLY A 456 -8.32 1.05 -33.27
C GLY A 456 -8.99 -0.23 -32.77
N LEU A 457 -9.29 -0.32 -31.47
CA LEU A 457 -10.03 -1.46 -30.93
C LEU A 457 -11.49 -1.44 -31.42
N LEU A 458 -12.16 -0.30 -31.40
CA LEU A 458 -13.54 -0.15 -31.89
C LEU A 458 -13.66 -0.45 -33.39
N GLU A 459 -12.71 -0.02 -34.20
CA GLU A 459 -12.65 -0.40 -35.63
C GLU A 459 -12.58 -1.93 -35.80
N THR A 460 -11.76 -2.61 -34.99
CA THR A 460 -11.57 -4.07 -35.05
C THR A 460 -12.83 -4.84 -34.64
N LEU A 461 -13.60 -4.30 -33.69
CA LEU A 461 -14.78 -4.98 -33.13
C LEU A 461 -16.08 -4.69 -33.89
N GLY A 462 -16.10 -3.64 -34.72
CA GLY A 462 -17.30 -3.24 -35.51
C GLY A 462 -18.35 -2.52 -34.67
N SER A 463 -19.38 -1.97 -35.34
CA SER A 463 -20.40 -1.08 -34.76
C SER A 463 -21.45 -1.74 -33.85
N SER A 464 -21.33 -3.03 -33.54
CA SER A 464 -22.34 -3.79 -32.77
C SER A 464 -22.07 -3.90 -31.27
N LEU A 465 -21.29 -2.98 -30.71
CA LEU A 465 -20.82 -3.08 -29.32
C LEU A 465 -21.82 -2.47 -28.33
N ALA A 466 -22.46 -3.31 -27.52
CA ALA A 466 -23.20 -2.88 -26.33
C ALA A 466 -22.33 -2.07 -25.32
N ALA A 467 -21.00 -2.23 -25.39
CA ALA A 467 -20.03 -1.52 -24.57
C ALA A 467 -19.91 -0.01 -24.87
N GLU A 468 -20.48 0.50 -25.97
CA GLU A 468 -20.49 1.95 -26.24
C GLU A 468 -21.45 2.73 -25.32
N ASN A 469 -22.45 2.07 -24.77
CA ASN A 469 -23.54 2.67 -24.00
C ASN A 469 -23.34 2.65 -22.48
N ASP A 470 -22.23 2.14 -21.96
CA ASP A 470 -21.93 2.03 -20.52
C ASP A 470 -21.16 3.26 -19.95
#